data_bc2504bcd6cbf91b381ab1c562350d8c
#
_entry.id   bc2504bcd6cbf91b381ab1c562350d8c
#
_cell.length_a   1.000
_cell.length_b   1.000
_cell.length_c   1.000
_cell.angle_alpha   90.00
_cell.angle_beta   90.00
_cell.angle_gamma   90.00
#
_symmetry.space_group_name_H-M   'P 1'
#
loop_
_entity.id
_entity.type
_entity.pdbx_description
1 polymer ?
#
loop_
_entity_poly.entity_id
_entity_poly.type
_entity_poly.pdbx_seq_one_letter_code
_entity_poly.pdbx_strand_id
1 'polypeptide(L)'
;MNDIAEITNIPSREKIEQLQAAMSGMEQCKDLITDHYFADGMYCRKLWRPAGCLIVGKVHKKEHFYIVATGSVKVTTDEGVKEIKAPMVIVSRPGTKRAVLALEDSTCITVHRTDKTDLDDIEEELIEPDKLALFDSKNQIKNADNKIEKEILCLG
;
A
#
# COMPACT_ATOMS: atom_id res chain seq x y z
N MET A 1 31.11 -0.63 -12.25
CA MET A 1 30.21 0.27 -13.00
C MET A 1 28.72 -0.07 -12.84
N ASN A 2 28.40 -1.32 -12.48
CA ASN A 2 27.01 -1.71 -12.25
C ASN A 2 26.40 -1.09 -10.98
N ASP A 3 27.22 -0.78 -9.99
CA ASP A 3 26.78 -0.29 -8.68
C ASP A 3 26.09 1.09 -8.73
N ILE A 4 26.53 1.97 -9.61
CA ILE A 4 25.93 3.31 -9.76
C ILE A 4 24.58 3.23 -10.48
N ALA A 5 24.45 2.35 -11.46
CA ALA A 5 23.20 2.14 -12.17
C ALA A 5 22.13 1.46 -11.28
N GLU A 6 22.55 0.56 -10.39
CA GLU A 6 21.67 -0.06 -9.40
C GLU A 6 21.20 0.94 -8.34
N ILE A 7 22.09 1.81 -7.86
CA ILE A 7 21.76 2.87 -6.90
C ILE A 7 20.76 3.87 -7.48
N THR A 8 20.88 4.20 -8.77
CA THR A 8 19.95 5.13 -9.43
C THR A 8 18.58 4.53 -9.73
N ASN A 9 18.44 3.21 -9.64
CA ASN A 9 17.19 2.50 -9.89
C ASN A 9 16.35 2.25 -8.61
N ILE A 10 16.83 2.66 -7.44
CA ILE A 10 16.04 2.60 -6.21
C ILE A 10 15.00 3.71 -6.26
N PRO A 11 13.69 3.39 -6.25
CA PRO A 11 12.66 4.42 -6.28
C PRO A 11 12.70 5.24 -4.99
N SER A 12 12.93 6.54 -5.12
CA SER A 12 12.84 7.47 -4.00
C SER A 12 11.37 7.63 -3.57
N ARG A 13 11.14 8.07 -2.34
CA ARG A 13 9.80 8.44 -1.85
C ARG A 13 9.11 9.42 -2.80
N GLU A 14 9.86 10.40 -3.32
CA GLU A 14 9.36 11.38 -4.28
C GLU A 14 8.84 10.73 -5.58
N LYS A 15 9.58 9.77 -6.13
CA LYS A 15 9.14 9.03 -7.33
C LYS A 15 7.90 8.20 -7.06
N ILE A 16 7.80 7.60 -5.89
CA ILE A 16 6.62 6.83 -5.48
C ILE A 16 5.42 7.78 -5.31
N GLU A 17 5.61 8.95 -4.74
CA GLU A 17 4.56 9.98 -4.61
C GLU A 17 4.11 10.52 -5.98
N GLN A 18 5.02 10.69 -6.92
CA GLN A 18 4.68 11.04 -8.30
C GLN A 18 3.85 9.95 -8.98
N LEU A 19 4.20 8.69 -8.78
CA LEU A 19 3.42 7.55 -9.26
C LEU A 19 2.01 7.56 -8.64
N GLN A 20 1.91 7.79 -7.34
CA GLN A 20 0.63 7.86 -6.63
C GLN A 20 -0.26 8.99 -7.17
N ALA A 21 0.32 10.17 -7.42
CA ALA A 21 -0.39 11.29 -8.02
C ALA A 21 -0.90 10.96 -9.44
N ALA A 22 -0.08 10.31 -10.25
CA ALA A 22 -0.49 9.85 -11.58
C ALA A 22 -1.62 8.82 -11.50
N MET A 23 -1.56 7.89 -10.55
CA MET A 23 -2.59 6.87 -10.33
C MET A 23 -3.94 7.45 -9.93
N SER A 24 -3.98 8.64 -9.32
CA SER A 24 -5.24 9.30 -8.94
C SER A 24 -6.15 9.59 -10.14
N GLY A 25 -5.58 9.73 -11.33
CA GLY A 25 -6.30 9.91 -12.60
C GLY A 25 -6.69 8.62 -13.32
N MET A 26 -6.26 7.47 -12.81
CA MET A 26 -6.49 6.15 -13.41
C MET A 26 -7.65 5.43 -12.73
N GLU A 27 -8.15 4.38 -13.39
CA GLU A 27 -9.11 3.48 -12.78
C GLU A 27 -8.49 2.77 -11.57
N GLN A 28 -9.19 2.78 -10.44
CA GLN A 28 -8.73 2.16 -9.20
C GLN A 28 -9.10 0.68 -9.15
N CYS A 29 -8.29 -0.13 -8.45
CA CYS A 29 -8.62 -1.52 -8.17
C CYS A 29 -9.92 -1.60 -7.36
N LYS A 30 -10.95 -2.26 -7.90
CA LYS A 30 -12.26 -2.39 -7.27
C LYS A 30 -12.44 -3.71 -6.52
N ASP A 31 -11.63 -4.70 -6.85
CA ASP A 31 -11.80 -6.08 -6.39
C ASP A 31 -10.92 -6.43 -5.17
N LEU A 32 -10.49 -5.41 -4.43
CA LEU A 32 -9.72 -5.61 -3.22
C LEU A 32 -10.60 -6.19 -2.11
N ILE A 33 -10.11 -7.25 -1.48
CA ILE A 33 -10.78 -7.86 -0.31
C ILE A 33 -9.88 -7.66 0.90
N THR A 34 -10.36 -6.89 1.87
CA THR A 34 -9.61 -6.57 3.08
C THR A 34 -10.31 -7.15 4.31
N ASP A 35 -9.59 -7.96 5.07
CA ASP A 35 -10.03 -8.50 6.35
C ASP A 35 -9.18 -7.94 7.48
N HIS A 36 -9.81 -7.67 8.61
CA HIS A 36 -9.19 -7.09 9.79
C HIS A 36 -9.29 -8.06 10.97
N TYR A 37 -8.17 -8.27 11.66
CA TYR A 37 -8.09 -9.17 12.82
C TYR A 37 -7.43 -8.44 13.97
N PHE A 38 -7.95 -8.65 15.17
CA PHE A 38 -7.45 -8.05 16.40
C PHE A 38 -7.16 -9.14 17.41
N ALA A 39 -6.00 -9.08 18.03
CA ALA A 39 -5.60 -9.98 19.11
C ALA A 39 -4.67 -9.20 20.04
N ASP A 40 -4.80 -9.40 21.31
CA ASP A 40 -4.00 -8.86 22.43
C ASP A 40 -2.81 -7.95 22.02
N GLY A 41 -3.08 -6.67 21.78
CA GLY A 41 -2.07 -5.68 21.36
C GLY A 41 -1.56 -5.84 19.93
N MET A 42 -2.26 -6.57 19.07
CA MET A 42 -1.88 -6.78 17.67
C MET A 42 -3.06 -6.49 16.73
N TYR A 43 -2.74 -5.86 15.61
CA TYR A 43 -3.65 -5.67 14.50
C TYR A 43 -3.09 -6.36 13.26
N CYS A 44 -3.88 -7.21 12.65
CA CYS A 44 -3.52 -7.91 11.42
C CYS A 44 -4.49 -7.51 10.31
N ARG A 45 -3.95 -7.02 9.19
CA ARG A 45 -4.72 -6.70 8.00
C ARG A 45 -4.33 -7.66 6.88
N LYS A 46 -5.31 -8.39 6.37
CA LYS A 46 -5.14 -9.28 5.24
C LYS A 46 -5.79 -8.66 4.01
N LEU A 47 -5.02 -8.48 2.95
CA LEU A 47 -5.47 -7.90 1.70
C LEU A 47 -5.27 -8.88 0.55
N TRP A 48 -6.35 -9.29 -0.09
CA TRP A 48 -6.30 -9.98 -1.36
C TRP A 48 -6.40 -8.96 -2.51
N ARG A 49 -5.60 -9.17 -3.52
CA ARG A 49 -5.59 -8.34 -4.74
C ARG A 49 -5.43 -9.20 -5.98
N PRO A 50 -6.14 -8.87 -7.09
CA PRO A 50 -5.98 -9.59 -8.34
C PRO A 50 -4.66 -9.26 -9.03
N ALA A 51 -4.22 -10.15 -9.92
CA ALA A 51 -3.07 -9.90 -10.79
C ALA A 51 -3.24 -8.58 -11.56
N GLY A 52 -2.16 -7.83 -11.71
CA GLY A 52 -2.13 -6.54 -12.38
C GLY A 52 -2.50 -5.35 -11.49
N CYS A 53 -2.95 -5.58 -10.26
CA CYS A 53 -3.29 -4.51 -9.33
C CYS A 53 -2.02 -3.87 -8.76
N LEU A 54 -1.88 -2.55 -8.97
CA LEU A 54 -0.81 -1.74 -8.40
C LEU A 54 -1.35 -0.91 -7.24
N ILE A 55 -0.73 -1.01 -6.08
CA ILE A 55 -1.09 -0.25 -4.89
C ILE A 55 0.11 0.52 -4.39
N VAL A 56 -0.07 1.82 -4.14
CA VAL A 56 0.88 2.63 -3.39
C VAL A 56 0.39 2.71 -1.95
N GLY A 57 1.16 2.15 -1.04
CA GLY A 57 0.86 2.10 0.38
C GLY A 57 1.09 3.44 1.07
N LYS A 58 0.54 3.56 2.27
CA LYS A 58 0.77 4.68 3.17
C LYS A 58 2.06 4.48 3.96
N VAL A 59 2.63 5.57 4.46
CA VAL A 59 3.84 5.53 5.28
C VAL A 59 3.47 5.22 6.72
N HIS A 60 4.06 4.16 7.26
CA HIS A 60 3.86 3.75 8.65
C HIS A 60 4.86 4.44 9.58
N LYS A 61 4.38 4.87 10.73
CA LYS A 61 5.21 5.50 11.78
C LYS A 61 6.03 4.51 12.58
N LYS A 62 5.63 3.23 12.56
CA LYS A 62 6.23 2.15 13.37
C LYS A 62 6.63 0.97 12.49
N GLU A 63 7.64 0.24 12.96
CA GLU A 63 8.05 -1.02 12.37
C GLU A 63 6.90 -2.03 12.44
N HIS A 64 6.75 -2.83 11.38
CA HIS A 64 5.71 -3.85 11.30
C HIS A 64 6.13 -4.97 10.33
N PHE A 65 5.42 -6.08 10.36
CA PHE A 65 5.62 -7.15 9.40
C PHE A 65 4.78 -6.93 8.14
N TYR A 66 5.41 -7.15 6.99
CA TYR A 66 4.74 -7.28 5.71
C TYR A 66 4.96 -8.70 5.20
N ILE A 67 3.88 -9.44 4.98
CA ILE A 67 3.91 -10.85 4.63
C ILE A 67 3.24 -11.05 3.27
N VAL A 68 3.96 -11.65 2.32
CA VAL A 68 3.37 -12.18 1.09
C VAL A 68 2.98 -13.61 1.39
N ALA A 69 1.70 -13.86 1.62
CA ALA A 69 1.18 -15.15 2.05
C ALA A 69 0.88 -16.08 0.88
N THR A 70 0.34 -15.53 -0.22
CA THR A 70 0.08 -16.26 -1.47
C THR A 70 0.43 -15.40 -2.68
N GLY A 71 0.70 -16.02 -3.81
CA GLY A 71 0.98 -15.37 -5.08
C GLY A 71 2.41 -14.82 -5.20
N SER A 72 2.58 -13.82 -6.05
CA SER A 72 3.82 -13.10 -6.24
C SER A 72 3.59 -11.63 -6.52
N VAL A 73 4.50 -10.79 -6.02
CA VAL A 73 4.40 -9.34 -6.13
C VAL A 73 5.74 -8.73 -6.55
N LYS A 74 5.67 -7.60 -7.22
CA LYS A 74 6.82 -6.75 -7.48
C LYS A 74 6.74 -5.56 -6.53
N VAL A 75 7.74 -5.37 -5.69
CA VAL A 75 7.69 -4.41 -4.59
C VAL A 75 8.93 -3.54 -4.53
N THR A 76 8.74 -2.27 -4.24
CA THR A 76 9.85 -1.35 -3.97
C THR A 76 10.40 -1.60 -2.57
N THR A 77 11.70 -1.83 -2.48
CA THR A 77 12.41 -2.07 -1.21
C THR A 77 13.56 -1.08 -1.05
N ASP A 78 14.18 -1.05 0.12
CA ASP A 78 15.39 -0.24 0.37
C ASP A 78 16.57 -0.65 -0.53
N GLU A 79 16.54 -1.86 -1.06
CA GLU A 79 17.55 -2.40 -1.97
C GLU A 79 17.14 -2.32 -3.46
N GLY A 80 16.05 -1.62 -3.77
CA GLY A 80 15.49 -1.51 -5.11
C GLY A 80 14.18 -2.24 -5.29
N VAL A 81 13.77 -2.40 -6.54
CA VAL A 81 12.55 -3.14 -6.89
C VAL A 81 12.86 -4.63 -6.90
N LYS A 82 12.11 -5.40 -6.11
CA LYS A 82 12.26 -6.86 -6.03
C LYS A 82 10.99 -7.59 -6.38
N GLU A 83 11.15 -8.72 -7.04
CA GLU A 83 10.09 -9.68 -7.25
C GLU A 83 10.09 -10.68 -6.08
N ILE A 84 8.97 -10.78 -5.38
CA ILE A 84 8.83 -11.61 -4.19
C ILE A 84 7.73 -12.63 -4.41
N LYS A 85 8.09 -13.89 -4.25
CA LYS A 85 7.16 -15.02 -4.32
C LYS A 85 6.82 -15.52 -2.91
N ALA A 86 5.54 -15.78 -2.68
CA ALA A 86 5.06 -16.31 -1.40
C ALA A 86 5.62 -17.73 -1.13
N PRO A 87 5.83 -18.10 0.15
CA PRO A 87 5.67 -17.25 1.33
C PRO A 87 6.93 -16.43 1.65
N MET A 88 6.73 -15.19 2.05
CA MET A 88 7.84 -14.30 2.43
C MET A 88 7.41 -13.33 3.52
N VAL A 89 8.28 -13.13 4.50
CA VAL A 89 8.10 -12.15 5.57
C VAL A 89 9.14 -11.05 5.44
N ILE A 90 8.70 -9.80 5.44
CA ILE A 90 9.55 -8.62 5.40
C ILE A 90 9.30 -7.80 6.66
N VAL A 91 10.38 -7.36 7.31
CA VAL A 91 10.28 -6.35 8.36
C VAL A 91 10.29 -4.98 7.69
N SER A 92 9.17 -4.27 7.79
CA SER A 92 9.01 -2.95 7.21
C SER A 92 9.39 -1.88 8.23
N ARG A 93 10.35 -1.05 7.86
CA ARG A 93 10.87 0.01 8.74
C ARG A 93 9.97 1.24 8.72
N PRO A 94 9.97 2.04 9.82
CA PRO A 94 9.26 3.31 9.86
C PRO A 94 9.71 4.24 8.73
N GLY A 95 8.76 4.99 8.17
CA GLY A 95 9.03 5.97 7.13
C GLY A 95 9.12 5.41 5.71
N THR A 96 9.01 4.10 5.54
CA THR A 96 9.05 3.46 4.22
C THR A 96 7.72 3.63 3.48
N LYS A 97 7.77 4.11 2.25
CA LYS A 97 6.65 4.14 1.31
C LYS A 97 6.89 3.12 0.21
N ARG A 98 5.89 2.28 -0.05
CA ARG A 98 6.01 1.17 -1.01
C ARG A 98 5.00 1.28 -2.15
N ALA A 99 5.44 0.91 -3.36
CA ALA A 99 4.56 0.54 -4.45
C ALA A 99 4.63 -0.98 -4.62
N VAL A 100 3.49 -1.62 -4.74
CA VAL A 100 3.35 -3.09 -4.85
C VAL A 100 2.46 -3.44 -6.03
N LEU A 101 3.03 -4.13 -7.01
CA LEU A 101 2.30 -4.67 -8.16
C LEU A 101 2.09 -6.17 -7.97
N ALA A 102 0.84 -6.61 -8.00
CA ALA A 102 0.53 -8.04 -8.01
C ALA A 102 0.82 -8.64 -9.39
N LEU A 103 1.74 -9.60 -9.46
CA LEU A 103 2.05 -10.34 -10.68
C LEU A 103 1.09 -11.51 -10.88
N GLU A 104 0.58 -12.05 -9.80
CA GLU A 104 -0.48 -13.07 -9.72
C GLU A 104 -1.51 -12.60 -8.70
N ASP A 105 -2.67 -13.24 -8.66
CA ASP A 105 -3.60 -13.06 -7.54
C ASP A 105 -2.84 -13.33 -6.24
N SER A 106 -2.82 -12.35 -5.35
CA SER A 106 -1.93 -12.37 -4.19
C SER A 106 -2.64 -11.96 -2.91
N THR A 107 -2.26 -12.60 -1.83
CA THR A 107 -2.67 -12.22 -0.48
C THR A 107 -1.45 -11.69 0.28
N CYS A 108 -1.56 -10.46 0.74
CA CYS A 108 -0.55 -9.82 1.58
C CYS A 108 -1.14 -9.50 2.95
N ILE A 109 -0.33 -9.68 3.98
CA ILE A 109 -0.74 -9.50 5.38
C ILE A 109 0.23 -8.52 6.02
N THR A 110 -0.31 -7.55 6.76
CA THR A 110 0.50 -6.70 7.63
C THR A 110 0.13 -6.94 9.09
N VAL A 111 1.13 -6.97 9.96
CA VAL A 111 0.94 -7.18 11.40
C VAL A 111 1.54 -6.02 12.16
N HIS A 112 0.71 -5.34 12.95
CA HIS A 112 1.05 -4.12 13.68
C HIS A 112 0.78 -4.28 15.16
N ARG A 113 1.61 -3.63 15.97
CA ARG A 113 1.37 -3.50 17.40
C ARG A 113 0.46 -2.29 17.66
N THR A 114 -0.70 -2.52 18.23
CA THR A 114 -1.61 -1.47 18.69
C THR A 114 -2.65 -2.07 19.64
N ASP A 115 -3.04 -1.32 20.64
CA ASP A 115 -4.15 -1.67 21.54
C ASP A 115 -5.50 -1.18 21.01
N LYS A 116 -5.48 -0.39 19.95
CA LYS A 116 -6.69 0.15 19.32
C LYS A 116 -7.37 -0.88 18.42
N THR A 117 -8.68 -0.78 18.33
CA THR A 117 -9.52 -1.66 17.50
C THR A 117 -10.39 -0.91 16.50
N ASP A 118 -10.50 0.40 16.61
CA ASP A 118 -11.14 1.24 15.63
C ASP A 118 -10.16 1.58 14.51
N LEU A 119 -10.57 1.39 13.24
CA LEU A 119 -9.68 1.55 12.09
C LEU A 119 -9.23 2.98 11.86
N ASP A 120 -10.05 3.98 12.16
CA ASP A 120 -9.67 5.38 12.04
C ASP A 120 -8.66 5.77 13.13
N ASP A 121 -8.83 5.27 14.35
CA ASP A 121 -7.89 5.46 15.45
C ASP A 121 -6.53 4.78 15.16
N ILE A 122 -6.56 3.60 14.56
CA ILE A 122 -5.36 2.87 14.13
C ILE A 122 -4.62 3.65 13.05
N GLU A 123 -5.33 4.17 12.07
CA GLU A 123 -4.72 4.99 11.01
C GLU A 123 -4.05 6.23 11.58
N GLU A 124 -4.71 6.92 12.50
CA GLU A 124 -4.13 8.10 13.17
C GLU A 124 -2.87 7.75 13.97
N GLU A 125 -2.88 6.63 14.69
CA GLU A 125 -1.73 6.19 15.49
C GLU A 125 -0.54 5.72 14.64
N LEU A 126 -0.80 4.92 13.58
CA LEU A 126 0.23 4.17 12.87
C LEU A 126 0.66 4.77 11.54
N ILE A 127 -0.15 5.63 10.95
CA ILE A 127 0.04 6.10 9.57
C ILE A 127 0.33 7.59 9.54
N GLU A 128 1.35 8.00 8.77
CA GLU A 128 1.57 9.41 8.49
C GLU A 128 0.42 9.98 7.65
N PRO A 129 -0.01 11.24 7.89
CA PRO A 129 -0.99 11.89 7.04
C PRO A 129 -0.57 11.86 5.57
N ASP A 130 -1.48 11.45 4.68
CA ASP A 130 -1.21 11.33 3.26
C ASP A 130 -2.37 11.93 2.46
N LYS A 131 -2.16 13.14 1.93
CA LYS A 131 -3.14 13.85 1.11
C LYS A 131 -3.35 13.20 -0.26
N LEU A 132 -2.38 12.41 -0.71
CA LEU A 132 -2.42 11.70 -1.99
C LEU A 132 -2.96 10.28 -1.85
N ALA A 133 -3.33 9.85 -0.64
CA ALA A 133 -3.88 8.51 -0.40
C ALA A 133 -5.13 8.25 -1.24
N LEU A 134 -5.14 7.14 -1.95
CA LEU A 134 -6.24 6.74 -2.83
C LEU A 134 -7.31 5.92 -2.09
N PHE A 135 -6.97 5.38 -0.92
CA PHE A 135 -7.84 4.54 -0.10
C PHE A 135 -7.92 5.08 1.33
N ASP A 136 -9.07 4.88 1.96
CA ASP A 136 -9.32 5.24 3.36
C ASP A 136 -8.82 4.15 4.35
N SER A 137 -9.08 4.33 5.65
CA SER A 137 -8.70 3.37 6.71
C SER A 137 -9.30 1.98 6.53
N LYS A 138 -10.43 1.89 5.85
CA LYS A 138 -11.13 0.64 5.55
C LYS A 138 -10.72 0.05 4.19
N ASN A 139 -9.73 0.65 3.55
CA ASN A 139 -9.22 0.29 2.25
C ASN A 139 -10.26 0.44 1.12
N GLN A 140 -11.14 1.39 1.28
CA GLN A 140 -12.12 1.80 0.26
C GLN A 140 -11.60 3.00 -0.53
N ILE A 141 -12.03 3.13 -1.79
CA ILE A 141 -11.59 4.23 -2.66
C ILE A 141 -12.02 5.57 -2.06
N LYS A 142 -11.02 6.41 -1.80
CA LYS A 142 -11.21 7.73 -1.23
C LYS A 142 -11.75 8.70 -2.27
N ASN A 143 -12.74 9.53 -1.91
CA ASN A 143 -13.32 10.55 -2.79
C ASN A 143 -13.93 10.02 -4.09
N ALA A 144 -14.42 8.78 -4.11
CA ALA A 144 -15.10 8.21 -5.28
C ALA A 144 -16.26 9.11 -5.74
N ASP A 145 -17.08 9.60 -4.81
CA ASP A 145 -18.21 10.49 -5.08
C ASP A 145 -17.75 11.86 -5.57
N ASN A 146 -16.75 12.44 -4.95
CA ASN A 146 -16.17 13.72 -5.35
C ASN A 146 -15.55 13.68 -6.74
N LYS A 147 -15.01 12.53 -7.15
CA LYS A 147 -14.45 12.35 -8.48
C LYS A 147 -15.55 12.33 -9.55
N ILE A 148 -16.66 11.67 -9.28
CA ILE A 148 -17.83 11.65 -10.15
C ILE A 148 -18.44 13.06 -10.27
N GLU A 149 -18.58 13.79 -9.17
CA GLU A 149 -19.05 15.17 -9.18
C GLU A 149 -18.16 16.11 -9.98
N LYS A 150 -16.82 15.96 -9.84
CA LYS A 150 -15.85 16.74 -10.63
C LYS A 150 -15.92 16.43 -12.12
N GLU A 151 -16.09 15.17 -12.49
CA GLU A 151 -16.27 14.76 -13.88
C GLU A 151 -17.55 15.31 -14.47
N ILE A 152 -18.66 15.29 -13.70
CA ILE A 152 -19.95 15.88 -14.10
C ILE A 152 -19.82 17.40 -14.27
N LEU A 153 -19.14 18.09 -13.38
CA LEU A 153 -18.88 19.52 -13.47
C LEU A 153 -17.99 19.91 -14.65
N CYS A 154 -17.08 19.03 -15.06
CA CYS A 154 -16.24 19.23 -16.25
C CYS A 154 -16.99 18.97 -17.56
N LEU A 155 -18.09 18.24 -17.53
CA LEU A 155 -18.95 17.95 -18.68
C LEU A 155 -20.01 19.03 -18.94
N GLY A 156 -20.22 19.91 -17.99
CA GLY A 156 -21.14 21.05 -18.06
C GLY A 156 -20.46 22.29 -18.58
#